data_748365f6047134b167ee563604a96946
#
_entry.id   748365f6047134b167ee563604a96946
#
_cell.length_a   1.000
_cell.length_b   1.000
_cell.length_c   1.000
_cell.angle_alpha   90.00
_cell.angle_beta   90.00
_cell.angle_gamma   90.00
#
_symmetry.space_group_name_H-M   'P 1'
#
loop_
_entity.id
_entity.type
_entity.pdbx_description
1 polymer ?
#
loop_
_entity_poly.entity_id
_entity_poly.type
_entity_poly.pdbx_seq_one_letter_code
_entity_poly.pdbx_strand_id
1 'polypeptide(L)'
;MFQYDFSNHQNRHIRITDMPAEYFQRIQETTRKDPYYPVWHIAPKCGLMNDPNGLCEINGIHHIFYQWFPAGPVHGLKHWYHLTTKDFIHYEDHGVAMYPDTESDSYGCYTGMALKEGEKVHVFYTGIENEEMIPCTCYARFDGEKLTDRKKIVEMDPDQTTMNYRDPYVWKRDREYWMLTGAESKEHEGILMLYSGKQADSYEYAGRVRLLQNGQEAMLGYMLECPNYYEENQKGVLFCSPMGISSENKFDYKNVFSVVYMIGKPLDLSLIHISEPTRRSYI
;
A
#
# COMPACT_ATOMS: atom_id res chain seq x y z
N MET A 1 22.63 27.08 -6.69
CA MET A 1 21.42 26.41 -7.15
C MET A 1 21.31 25.13 -6.33
N PHE A 2 20.43 25.04 -5.35
CA PHE A 2 20.28 23.82 -4.57
C PHE A 2 19.60 22.77 -5.46
N GLN A 3 20.36 21.80 -5.91
CA GLN A 3 19.86 20.64 -6.63
C GLN A 3 20.32 19.41 -5.87
N TYR A 4 19.37 18.63 -5.37
CA TYR A 4 19.68 17.34 -4.76
C TYR A 4 19.98 16.32 -5.87
N ASP A 5 21.08 15.62 -5.73
CA ASP A 5 21.41 14.49 -6.58
C ASP A 5 20.81 13.21 -5.96
N PHE A 6 19.70 12.75 -6.50
CA PHE A 6 18.99 11.55 -6.04
C PHE A 6 19.61 10.24 -6.53
N SER A 7 20.70 10.25 -7.28
CA SER A 7 21.55 9.08 -7.47
C SER A 7 22.25 8.71 -6.15
N ASN A 8 22.55 9.70 -5.31
CA ASN A 8 22.96 9.47 -3.92
C ASN A 8 21.75 9.04 -3.08
N HIS A 9 21.82 7.81 -2.56
CA HIS A 9 20.77 7.21 -1.76
C HIS A 9 20.42 8.02 -0.49
N GLN A 10 21.40 8.65 0.13
CA GLN A 10 21.17 9.49 1.32
C GLN A 10 20.24 10.67 1.03
N ASN A 11 20.31 11.28 -0.15
CA ASN A 11 19.43 12.38 -0.53
C ASN A 11 17.96 11.95 -0.68
N ARG A 12 17.69 10.66 -0.87
CA ARG A 12 16.32 10.12 -0.91
C ARG A 12 15.69 9.98 0.48
N HIS A 13 16.49 10.06 1.55
CA HIS A 13 16.03 9.93 2.93
C HIS A 13 16.13 11.24 3.72
N ILE A 14 16.38 12.37 3.06
CA ILE A 14 16.34 13.68 3.69
C ILE A 14 14.92 13.99 4.15
N ARG A 15 14.76 14.39 5.39
CA ARG A 15 13.47 14.78 5.94
C ARG A 15 12.99 16.09 5.34
N ILE A 16 11.70 16.22 5.19
CA ILE A 16 11.08 17.43 4.64
C ILE A 16 11.44 18.68 5.46
N THR A 17 11.58 18.51 6.79
CA THR A 17 11.97 19.57 7.74
C THR A 17 13.40 20.06 7.57
N ASP A 18 14.26 19.25 6.97
CA ASP A 18 15.70 19.53 6.82
C ASP A 18 16.01 20.15 5.44
N MET A 19 14.99 20.30 4.61
CA MET A 19 15.12 20.90 3.29
C MET A 19 14.77 22.39 3.33
N PRO A 20 15.51 23.25 2.59
CA PRO A 20 15.19 24.66 2.50
C PRO A 20 13.80 24.92 1.90
N ALA A 21 13.03 25.83 2.50
CA ALA A 21 11.70 26.18 2.01
C ALA A 21 11.72 26.68 0.55
N GLU A 22 12.76 27.42 0.16
CA GLU A 22 12.96 27.92 -1.20
C GLU A 22 13.15 26.80 -2.22
N TYR A 23 13.68 25.64 -1.79
CA TYR A 23 13.77 24.46 -2.64
C TYR A 23 12.37 23.96 -3.01
N PHE A 24 11.50 23.78 -2.02
CA PHE A 24 10.13 23.33 -2.26
C PHE A 24 9.34 24.31 -3.10
N GLN A 25 9.42 25.60 -2.81
CA GLN A 25 8.76 26.63 -3.60
C GLN A 25 9.17 26.53 -5.08
N ARG A 26 10.46 26.42 -5.35
CA ARG A 26 10.98 26.33 -6.72
C ARG A 26 10.51 25.10 -7.45
N ILE A 27 10.57 23.89 -6.82
CA ILE A 27 10.13 22.68 -7.50
C ILE A 27 8.62 22.66 -7.72
N GLN A 28 7.82 23.21 -6.79
CA GLN A 28 6.38 23.37 -6.97
C GLN A 28 6.05 24.32 -8.13
N GLU A 29 6.73 25.45 -8.22
CA GLU A 29 6.56 26.38 -9.34
C GLU A 29 6.94 25.74 -10.68
N THR A 30 8.01 24.93 -10.71
CA THR A 30 8.43 24.20 -11.90
C THR A 30 7.37 23.17 -12.31
N THR A 31 6.88 22.38 -11.35
CA THR A 31 5.85 21.37 -11.57
C THR A 31 4.56 21.99 -12.14
N ARG A 32 4.11 23.11 -11.57
CA ARG A 32 2.89 23.80 -12.04
C ARG A 32 3.01 24.39 -13.44
N LYS A 33 4.22 24.68 -13.91
CA LYS A 33 4.48 25.21 -15.26
C LYS A 33 4.68 24.11 -16.30
N ASP A 34 4.72 22.85 -15.87
CA ASP A 34 4.84 21.72 -16.78
C ASP A 34 3.59 21.61 -17.65
N PRO A 35 3.70 21.61 -18.99
CA PRO A 35 2.55 21.52 -19.89
C PRO A 35 1.79 20.18 -19.78
N TYR A 36 2.40 19.16 -19.21
CA TYR A 36 1.78 17.86 -18.97
C TYR A 36 1.19 17.71 -17.56
N TYR A 37 1.27 18.76 -16.71
CA TYR A 37 0.66 18.71 -15.38
C TYR A 37 -0.85 18.51 -15.51
N PRO A 38 -1.44 17.47 -14.85
CA PRO A 38 -2.85 17.14 -14.98
C PRO A 38 -3.77 18.29 -14.57
N VAL A 39 -4.84 18.50 -15.34
CA VAL A 39 -5.81 19.58 -15.05
C VAL A 39 -6.87 19.12 -14.06
N TRP A 40 -7.24 17.83 -14.09
CA TRP A 40 -8.36 17.30 -13.31
C TRP A 40 -8.05 16.01 -12.53
N HIS A 41 -6.92 15.37 -12.78
CA HIS A 41 -6.49 14.24 -11.97
C HIS A 41 -5.80 14.74 -10.69
N ILE A 42 -5.88 13.93 -9.63
CA ILE A 42 -5.03 14.14 -8.47
C ILE A 42 -3.57 14.06 -8.91
N ALA A 43 -2.82 15.09 -8.60
CA ALA A 43 -1.38 15.16 -8.86
C ALA A 43 -0.68 15.83 -7.68
N PRO A 44 0.56 15.43 -7.36
CA PRO A 44 1.29 16.03 -6.26
C PRO A 44 1.73 17.45 -6.62
N LYS A 45 1.84 18.31 -5.62
CA LYS A 45 2.39 19.68 -5.83
C LYS A 45 3.81 19.67 -6.37
N CYS A 46 4.57 18.63 -6.01
CA CYS A 46 5.92 18.35 -6.49
C CYS A 46 6.32 16.94 -6.08
N GLY A 47 7.46 16.47 -6.57
CA GLY A 47 8.03 15.19 -6.18
C GLY A 47 7.35 13.99 -6.82
N LEU A 48 7.38 12.85 -6.12
CA LEU A 48 6.76 11.60 -6.55
C LEU A 48 5.50 11.31 -5.76
N MET A 49 4.40 11.09 -6.46
CA MET A 49 3.18 10.48 -5.95
C MET A 49 3.11 9.04 -6.48
N ASN A 50 2.78 8.10 -5.61
CA ASN A 50 2.45 6.75 -6.02
C ASN A 50 1.13 6.30 -5.34
N ASP A 51 1.07 5.18 -4.68
CA ASP A 51 -0.14 4.48 -4.29
C ASP A 51 -1.17 5.33 -3.53
N PRO A 52 -2.45 5.28 -3.92
CA PRO A 52 -3.53 5.77 -3.08
C PRO A 52 -3.64 4.93 -1.82
N ASN A 53 -3.84 5.56 -0.68
CA ASN A 53 -3.84 4.95 0.63
C ASN A 53 -5.06 5.35 1.43
N GLY A 54 -5.43 4.55 2.43
CA GLY A 54 -6.36 4.94 3.48
C GLY A 54 -7.71 5.46 3.00
N LEU A 55 -8.18 5.01 1.83
CA LEU A 55 -9.42 5.49 1.22
C LEU A 55 -10.60 5.19 2.14
N CYS A 56 -11.33 6.22 2.56
CA CYS A 56 -12.54 6.07 3.38
C CYS A 56 -13.52 7.22 3.15
N GLU A 57 -14.74 7.00 3.58
CA GLU A 57 -15.79 8.02 3.56
C GLU A 57 -16.29 8.28 4.99
N ILE A 58 -16.35 9.55 5.41
CA ILE A 58 -16.88 9.99 6.70
C ILE A 58 -17.88 11.10 6.44
N ASN A 59 -19.15 10.87 6.79
CA ASN A 59 -20.24 11.85 6.67
C ASN A 59 -20.37 12.49 5.27
N GLY A 60 -20.23 11.68 4.22
CA GLY A 60 -20.32 12.14 2.82
C GLY A 60 -19.07 12.85 2.30
N ILE A 61 -17.99 12.84 3.06
CA ILE A 61 -16.68 13.35 2.65
C ILE A 61 -15.76 12.16 2.37
N HIS A 62 -15.24 12.06 1.16
CA HIS A 62 -14.25 11.05 0.80
C HIS A 62 -12.86 11.54 1.15
N HIS A 63 -12.16 10.78 1.97
CA HIS A 63 -10.79 11.01 2.35
C HIS A 63 -9.88 10.17 1.45
N ILE A 64 -8.89 10.80 0.85
CA ILE A 64 -7.94 10.19 -0.08
C ILE A 64 -6.55 10.53 0.43
N PHE A 65 -5.79 9.51 0.76
CA PHE A 65 -4.37 9.66 1.05
C PHE A 65 -3.57 9.09 -0.12
N TYR A 66 -2.33 9.51 -0.26
CA TYR A 66 -1.40 8.91 -1.20
C TYR A 66 0.03 8.96 -0.67
N GLN A 67 0.84 7.99 -1.07
CA GLN A 67 2.26 8.04 -0.80
C GLN A 67 2.91 9.21 -1.53
N TRP A 68 3.73 9.97 -0.82
CA TRP A 68 4.39 11.15 -1.35
C TRP A 68 5.85 11.23 -0.91
N PHE A 69 6.76 11.36 -1.89
CA PHE A 69 8.11 11.82 -1.66
C PHE A 69 8.25 13.23 -2.22
N PRO A 70 8.35 14.27 -1.36
CA PRO A 70 8.23 15.67 -1.79
C PRO A 70 9.42 16.21 -2.57
N ALA A 71 10.62 15.65 -2.36
CA ALA A 71 11.85 16.28 -2.78
C ALA A 71 12.21 16.10 -4.25
N GLY A 72 11.70 15.08 -4.92
CA GLY A 72 12.00 14.81 -6.31
C GLY A 72 11.23 13.63 -6.91
N PRO A 73 11.30 13.44 -8.23
CA PRO A 73 10.52 12.43 -8.95
C PRO A 73 11.18 11.03 -8.84
N VAL A 74 11.53 10.62 -7.64
CA VAL A 74 12.15 9.32 -7.33
C VAL A 74 11.55 8.74 -6.06
N HIS A 75 11.66 7.42 -5.87
CA HIS A 75 11.33 6.81 -4.60
C HIS A 75 12.32 7.24 -3.52
N GLY A 76 11.80 7.66 -2.38
CA GLY A 76 12.55 8.12 -1.22
C GLY A 76 11.71 8.04 0.05
N LEU A 77 11.98 8.88 1.04
CA LEU A 77 11.32 8.91 2.33
C LEU A 77 9.82 9.25 2.16
N LYS A 78 8.98 8.23 2.25
CA LYS A 78 7.54 8.33 1.98
C LYS A 78 6.79 8.96 3.15
N HIS A 79 5.90 9.86 2.79
CA HIS A 79 4.88 10.45 3.64
C HIS A 79 3.50 10.05 3.11
N TRP A 80 2.44 10.24 3.91
CA TRP A 80 1.09 10.25 3.38
C TRP A 80 0.59 11.68 3.28
N TYR A 81 0.12 12.04 2.11
CA TYR A 81 -0.51 13.33 1.81
C TYR A 81 -2.03 13.15 1.77
N HIS A 82 -2.79 14.15 2.22
CA HIS A 82 -4.23 14.04 2.42
C HIS A 82 -5.00 15.04 1.58
N LEU A 83 -5.99 14.53 0.87
CA LEU A 83 -7.02 15.29 0.17
C LEU A 83 -8.39 14.84 0.61
N THR A 84 -9.39 15.74 0.51
CA THR A 84 -10.79 15.38 0.63
C THR A 84 -11.60 15.83 -0.58
N THR A 85 -12.71 15.14 -0.84
CA THR A 85 -13.65 15.50 -1.91
C THR A 85 -15.06 15.03 -1.56
N LYS A 86 -16.07 15.71 -2.13
CA LYS A 86 -17.48 15.27 -2.08
C LYS A 86 -17.97 14.73 -3.41
N ASP A 87 -17.29 15.01 -4.49
CA ASP A 87 -17.76 14.78 -5.87
C ASP A 87 -16.71 14.19 -6.80
N PHE A 88 -15.48 13.95 -6.33
CA PHE A 88 -14.33 13.48 -7.10
C PHE A 88 -13.94 14.41 -8.27
N ILE A 89 -14.35 15.68 -8.21
CA ILE A 89 -14.03 16.73 -9.15
C ILE A 89 -13.29 17.88 -8.43
N HIS A 90 -13.82 18.28 -7.26
CA HIS A 90 -13.25 19.34 -6.44
C HIS A 90 -12.59 18.74 -5.21
N TYR A 91 -11.33 19.10 -4.98
CA TYR A 91 -10.53 18.56 -3.90
C TYR A 91 -10.08 19.66 -2.95
N GLU A 92 -10.18 19.39 -1.66
CA GLU A 92 -9.58 20.18 -0.59
C GLU A 92 -8.25 19.56 -0.18
N ASP A 93 -7.23 20.39 -0.04
CA ASP A 93 -5.86 20.01 0.25
C ASP A 93 -5.55 20.21 1.75
N HIS A 94 -5.28 19.14 2.46
CA HIS A 94 -4.97 19.15 3.90
C HIS A 94 -3.47 18.99 4.19
N GLY A 95 -2.65 18.78 3.17
CA GLY A 95 -1.21 18.64 3.34
C GLY A 95 -0.78 17.25 3.80
N VAL A 96 0.36 17.19 4.49
CA VAL A 96 0.91 15.91 4.99
C VAL A 96 0.14 15.45 6.22
N ALA A 97 -0.46 14.26 6.15
CA ALA A 97 -1.20 13.64 7.23
C ALA A 97 -0.35 12.67 8.07
N MET A 98 0.67 12.07 7.46
CA MET A 98 1.56 11.13 8.15
C MET A 98 3.01 11.39 7.77
N TYR A 99 3.81 11.68 8.78
CA TYR A 99 5.26 11.82 8.67
C TYR A 99 5.94 10.53 9.09
N PRO A 100 7.10 10.17 8.50
CA PRO A 100 7.90 9.03 8.94
C PRO A 100 8.69 9.41 10.21
N ASP A 101 8.02 9.49 11.37
CA ASP A 101 8.53 10.06 12.61
C ASP A 101 8.36 9.18 13.85
N THR A 102 7.91 7.93 13.66
CA THR A 102 7.91 6.90 14.71
C THR A 102 9.05 5.89 14.49
N GLU A 103 9.40 5.11 15.51
CA GLU A 103 10.40 4.04 15.40
C GLU A 103 10.03 3.01 14.34
N SER A 104 8.73 2.74 14.17
CA SER A 104 8.24 1.72 13.24
C SER A 104 8.19 2.17 11.78
N ASP A 105 8.38 3.45 11.49
CA ASP A 105 8.26 4.00 10.14
C ASP A 105 9.25 5.12 9.84
N SER A 106 10.32 5.24 10.62
CA SER A 106 11.29 6.33 10.51
C SER A 106 11.96 6.46 9.14
N TYR A 107 11.90 5.40 8.31
CA TYR A 107 12.39 5.35 6.94
C TYR A 107 11.30 5.28 5.87
N GLY A 108 10.03 5.42 6.26
CA GLY A 108 8.93 5.61 5.33
C GLY A 108 7.60 5.06 5.79
N CYS A 109 6.54 5.81 5.48
CA CYS A 109 5.16 5.37 5.59
C CYS A 109 4.72 4.87 4.22
N TYR A 110 4.70 3.54 4.04
CA TYR A 110 4.39 2.91 2.75
C TYR A 110 2.89 2.62 2.62
N THR A 111 2.54 1.85 1.59
CA THR A 111 1.15 1.56 1.22
C THR A 111 0.34 0.98 2.36
N GLY A 112 -0.92 1.39 2.39
CA GLY A 112 -1.87 0.94 3.37
C GLY A 112 -3.31 1.28 3.02
N MET A 113 -4.23 0.86 3.87
CA MET A 113 -5.66 1.00 3.69
C MET A 113 -6.37 1.54 4.93
N ALA A 114 -7.65 1.90 4.79
CA ALA A 114 -8.53 2.18 5.90
C ALA A 114 -9.70 1.18 5.96
N LEU A 115 -10.09 0.81 7.17
CA LEU A 115 -11.29 0.05 7.48
C LEU A 115 -12.20 0.88 8.38
N LYS A 116 -13.37 1.27 7.85
CA LYS A 116 -14.38 1.98 8.63
C LYS A 116 -15.26 0.99 9.38
N GLU A 117 -15.43 1.19 10.67
CA GLU A 117 -16.29 0.41 11.53
C GLU A 117 -17.15 1.37 12.42
N GLY A 118 -18.39 1.63 11.98
CA GLY A 118 -19.21 2.67 12.59
C GLY A 118 -18.55 4.04 12.49
N GLU A 119 -18.35 4.70 13.63
CA GLU A 119 -17.67 6.01 13.72
C GLU A 119 -16.13 5.89 13.74
N LYS A 120 -15.60 4.69 13.82
CA LYS A 120 -14.15 4.47 13.91
C LYS A 120 -13.58 4.18 12.54
N VAL A 121 -12.43 4.76 12.25
CA VAL A 121 -11.64 4.44 11.07
C VAL A 121 -10.28 3.92 11.52
N HIS A 122 -10.04 2.66 11.21
CA HIS A 122 -8.80 1.95 11.45
C HIS A 122 -7.92 2.07 10.20
N VAL A 123 -6.69 2.44 10.36
CA VAL A 123 -5.72 2.58 9.27
C VAL A 123 -4.59 1.58 9.46
N PHE A 124 -4.26 0.87 8.39
CA PHE A 124 -3.20 -0.13 8.36
C PHE A 124 -2.23 0.24 7.26
N TYR A 125 -0.94 0.19 7.54
CA TYR A 125 0.08 0.57 6.56
C TYR A 125 1.38 -0.18 6.80
N THR A 126 2.25 -0.16 5.81
CA THR A 126 3.61 -0.67 5.96
C THR A 126 4.51 0.44 6.46
N GLY A 127 5.12 0.22 7.61
CA GLY A 127 6.19 1.05 8.14
C GLY A 127 7.54 0.49 7.75
N ILE A 128 8.50 1.37 7.49
CA ILE A 128 9.92 1.02 7.28
C ILE A 128 10.72 1.59 8.44
N GLU A 129 11.33 0.70 9.23
CA GLU A 129 11.87 1.06 10.55
C GLU A 129 13.17 1.87 10.48
N ASN A 130 14.11 1.48 9.61
CA ASN A 130 15.47 1.99 9.66
C ASN A 130 16.17 1.92 8.29
N GLU A 131 17.46 2.27 8.25
CA GLU A 131 18.29 2.27 7.05
C GLU A 131 18.49 0.88 6.42
N GLU A 132 18.28 -0.20 7.17
CA GLU A 132 18.27 -1.57 6.66
C GLU A 132 16.97 -1.90 5.93
N MET A 133 16.03 -0.95 5.90
CA MET A 133 14.73 -1.05 5.23
C MET A 133 13.86 -2.19 5.78
N ILE A 134 13.91 -2.45 7.09
CA ILE A 134 13.11 -3.50 7.73
C ILE A 134 11.64 -3.11 7.71
N PRO A 135 10.78 -3.88 7.03
CA PRO A 135 9.36 -3.59 6.96
C PRO A 135 8.60 -4.18 8.15
N CYS A 136 7.54 -3.51 8.55
CA CYS A 136 6.56 -4.01 9.50
C CYS A 136 5.16 -3.57 9.12
N THR A 137 4.13 -4.20 9.66
CA THR A 137 2.77 -3.68 9.55
C THR A 137 2.45 -2.80 10.74
N CYS A 138 1.99 -1.60 10.44
CA CYS A 138 1.60 -0.58 11.40
C CYS A 138 0.09 -0.36 11.39
N TYR A 139 -0.39 0.15 12.52
CA TYR A 139 -1.76 0.57 12.76
C TYR A 139 -1.79 2.04 13.16
N ALA A 140 -2.88 2.73 12.77
CA ALA A 140 -3.25 4.04 13.27
C ALA A 140 -4.77 4.16 13.39
N ARG A 141 -5.24 5.18 14.07
CA ARG A 141 -6.64 5.64 14.03
C ARG A 141 -6.73 6.92 13.23
N PHE A 142 -7.84 7.06 12.50
CA PHE A 142 -8.19 8.30 11.83
C PHE A 142 -9.52 8.82 12.37
N ASP A 143 -9.57 10.06 12.82
CA ASP A 143 -10.75 10.69 13.41
C ASP A 143 -11.51 11.62 12.44
N GLY A 144 -11.05 11.68 11.17
CA GLY A 144 -11.54 12.61 10.15
C GLY A 144 -10.61 13.80 9.91
N GLU A 145 -9.69 14.06 10.85
CA GLU A 145 -8.73 15.16 10.74
C GLU A 145 -7.30 14.66 10.87
N LYS A 146 -7.02 13.77 11.84
CA LYS A 146 -5.67 13.35 12.20
C LYS A 146 -5.53 11.84 12.31
N LEU A 147 -4.33 11.37 11.97
CA LEU A 147 -3.88 10.01 12.23
C LEU A 147 -3.19 9.97 13.60
N THR A 148 -3.73 9.17 14.50
CA THR A 148 -3.29 9.03 15.90
C THR A 148 -3.01 7.57 16.25
N ASP A 149 -2.49 7.31 17.44
CA ASP A 149 -2.26 5.95 17.99
C ASP A 149 -1.41 5.06 17.07
N ARG A 150 -0.42 5.64 16.40
CA ARG A 150 0.47 4.93 15.48
C ARG A 150 1.35 3.94 16.24
N LYS A 151 1.32 2.68 15.82
CA LYS A 151 2.12 1.62 16.42
C LYS A 151 2.33 0.46 15.47
N LYS A 152 3.42 -0.26 15.63
CA LYS A 152 3.65 -1.56 15.00
C LYS A 152 2.69 -2.61 15.58
N ILE A 153 2.09 -3.43 14.72
CA ILE A 153 1.16 -4.51 15.09
C ILE A 153 1.59 -5.88 14.60
N VAL A 154 2.41 -5.95 13.55
CA VAL A 154 3.02 -7.20 13.06
C VAL A 154 4.45 -6.92 12.64
N GLU A 155 5.36 -7.75 13.08
CA GLU A 155 6.75 -7.80 12.62
C GLU A 155 6.87 -8.72 11.42
N MET A 156 7.70 -8.36 10.47
CA MET A 156 8.10 -9.26 9.38
C MET A 156 8.88 -10.44 9.97
N ASP A 157 8.52 -11.66 9.55
CA ASP A 157 9.21 -12.88 9.96
C ASP A 157 10.40 -13.15 9.01
N PRO A 158 11.65 -12.97 9.46
CA PRO A 158 12.83 -13.14 8.61
C PRO A 158 13.11 -14.61 8.24
N ASP A 159 12.47 -15.58 8.91
CA ASP A 159 12.60 -16.99 8.56
C ASP A 159 11.66 -17.39 7.40
N GLN A 160 10.58 -16.65 7.19
CA GLN A 160 9.58 -16.95 6.16
C GLN A 160 9.69 -16.03 4.93
N THR A 161 10.09 -14.76 5.12
CA THR A 161 10.07 -13.77 4.04
C THR A 161 11.42 -13.05 3.88
N THR A 162 11.63 -12.48 2.71
CA THR A 162 12.68 -11.47 2.48
C THR A 162 12.21 -10.10 2.99
N MET A 163 12.99 -9.03 2.74
CA MET A 163 12.55 -7.65 3.03
C MET A 163 11.41 -7.17 2.11
N ASN A 164 11.00 -7.94 1.13
CA ASN A 164 9.79 -7.70 0.36
C ASN A 164 8.57 -8.23 1.15
N TYR A 165 8.08 -7.39 2.06
CA TYR A 165 6.89 -7.62 2.89
C TYR A 165 6.16 -6.28 3.04
N ARG A 166 4.92 -6.15 2.50
CA ARG A 166 4.19 -4.87 2.48
C ARG A 166 2.74 -4.97 2.08
N ASP A 167 2.04 -3.85 2.13
CA ASP A 167 0.70 -3.59 1.59
C ASP A 167 -0.39 -4.37 2.33
N PRO A 168 -0.61 -4.12 3.64
CA PRO A 168 -1.64 -4.82 4.39
C PRO A 168 -3.03 -4.48 3.86
N TYR A 169 -3.85 -5.50 3.69
CA TYR A 169 -5.27 -5.40 3.38
C TYR A 169 -6.09 -6.09 4.46
N VAL A 170 -7.01 -5.36 5.10
CA VAL A 170 -7.77 -5.83 6.25
C VAL A 170 -9.26 -5.86 5.93
N TRP A 171 -9.92 -6.94 6.34
CA TRP A 171 -11.37 -7.03 6.33
C TRP A 171 -11.87 -7.66 7.64
N LYS A 172 -13.15 -7.52 7.89
CA LYS A 172 -13.81 -8.16 9.02
C LYS A 172 -14.76 -9.24 8.50
N ARG A 173 -14.67 -10.45 9.08
CA ARG A 173 -15.61 -11.54 8.86
C ARG A 173 -16.15 -12.00 10.22
N ASP A 174 -17.44 -11.93 10.41
CA ASP A 174 -18.10 -12.20 11.68
C ASP A 174 -17.60 -11.27 12.80
N ARG A 175 -16.84 -11.83 13.74
CA ARG A 175 -16.26 -11.09 14.88
C ARG A 175 -14.74 -11.02 14.85
N GLU A 176 -14.12 -11.44 13.76
CA GLU A 176 -12.68 -11.49 13.59
C GLU A 176 -12.22 -10.55 12.48
N TYR A 177 -11.06 -9.97 12.69
CA TYR A 177 -10.32 -9.22 11.68
C TYR A 177 -9.33 -10.16 11.01
N TRP A 178 -9.27 -10.04 9.70
CA TRP A 178 -8.36 -10.79 8.86
C TRP A 178 -7.49 -9.82 8.08
N MET A 179 -6.23 -10.15 7.92
CA MET A 179 -5.29 -9.30 7.20
C MET A 179 -4.47 -10.13 6.23
N LEU A 180 -4.43 -9.69 4.97
CA LEU A 180 -3.46 -10.15 3.97
C LEU A 180 -2.31 -9.16 3.88
N THR A 181 -1.09 -9.68 3.76
CA THR A 181 0.09 -8.87 3.44
C THR A 181 0.84 -9.56 2.31
N GLY A 182 1.22 -8.79 1.29
CA GLY A 182 2.05 -9.28 0.21
C GLY A 182 3.48 -9.52 0.68
N ALA A 183 4.10 -10.59 0.19
CA ALA A 183 5.48 -10.89 0.54
C ALA A 183 6.20 -11.69 -0.56
N GLU A 184 7.53 -11.72 -0.44
CA GLU A 184 8.42 -12.62 -1.15
C GLU A 184 8.95 -13.67 -0.16
N SER A 185 8.80 -14.94 -0.50
CA SER A 185 9.34 -16.04 0.32
C SER A 185 10.87 -16.12 0.21
N LYS A 186 11.49 -16.94 1.06
CA LYS A 186 12.94 -17.23 0.99
C LYS A 186 13.35 -17.92 -0.30
N GLU A 187 12.41 -18.61 -0.94
CA GLU A 187 12.59 -19.28 -2.23
C GLU A 187 12.37 -18.32 -3.42
N HIS A 188 12.19 -17.02 -3.16
CA HIS A 188 11.89 -15.99 -4.16
C HIS A 188 10.56 -16.21 -4.89
N GLU A 189 9.54 -16.59 -4.16
CA GLU A 189 8.19 -16.77 -4.65
C GLU A 189 7.24 -15.72 -4.06
N GLY A 190 6.36 -15.17 -4.91
CA GLY A 190 5.32 -14.24 -4.48
C GLY A 190 4.26 -14.95 -3.65
N ILE A 191 4.08 -14.51 -2.41
CA ILE A 191 3.19 -15.11 -1.44
C ILE A 191 2.27 -14.09 -0.76
N LEU A 192 1.18 -14.56 -0.17
CA LEU A 192 0.29 -13.79 0.68
C LEU A 192 0.33 -14.36 2.10
N MET A 193 0.77 -13.55 3.04
CA MET A 193 0.72 -13.87 4.46
C MET A 193 -0.66 -13.52 5.01
N LEU A 194 -1.27 -14.45 5.74
CA LEU A 194 -2.58 -14.26 6.38
C LEU A 194 -2.40 -14.16 7.89
N TYR A 195 -3.06 -13.18 8.45
CA TYR A 195 -3.13 -12.96 9.89
C TYR A 195 -4.58 -12.85 10.34
N SER A 196 -4.85 -13.19 11.59
CA SER A 196 -6.16 -13.04 12.22
C SER A 196 -6.07 -12.38 13.57
N GLY A 197 -7.12 -11.70 13.97
CA GLY A 197 -7.19 -11.02 15.25
C GLY A 197 -8.61 -10.75 15.74
N LYS A 198 -8.77 -10.65 17.05
CA LYS A 198 -10.05 -10.29 17.68
C LYS A 198 -10.21 -8.78 17.83
N GLN A 199 -9.14 -8.04 17.66
CA GLN A 199 -9.09 -6.58 17.73
C GLN A 199 -8.40 -6.04 16.48
N ALA A 200 -8.80 -4.85 16.05
CA ALA A 200 -8.25 -4.24 14.84
C ALA A 200 -6.74 -3.95 14.91
N ASP A 201 -6.18 -3.92 16.09
CA ASP A 201 -4.78 -3.55 16.35
C ASP A 201 -3.93 -4.67 16.96
N SER A 202 -4.38 -5.93 16.83
CA SER A 202 -3.68 -7.09 17.36
C SER A 202 -3.93 -8.32 16.50
N TYR A 203 -2.87 -8.89 15.94
CA TYR A 203 -2.92 -9.99 14.98
C TYR A 203 -1.95 -11.10 15.33
N GLU A 204 -2.34 -12.32 14.99
CA GLU A 204 -1.51 -13.51 15.03
C GLU A 204 -1.39 -14.10 13.63
N TYR A 205 -0.24 -14.67 13.31
CA TYR A 205 -0.03 -15.35 12.03
C TYR A 205 -0.95 -16.57 11.92
N ALA A 206 -1.78 -16.60 10.89
CA ALA A 206 -2.74 -17.67 10.63
C ALA A 206 -2.23 -18.64 9.56
N GLY A 207 -1.35 -18.21 8.67
CA GLY A 207 -0.78 -19.06 7.64
C GLY A 207 -0.46 -18.32 6.35
N ARG A 208 -0.13 -19.08 5.32
CA ARG A 208 0.14 -18.60 3.96
C ARG A 208 -1.03 -18.94 3.06
N VAL A 209 -1.57 -17.99 2.32
CA VAL A 209 -2.64 -18.22 1.36
C VAL A 209 -2.07 -18.91 0.12
N ARG A 210 -2.62 -20.07 -0.22
CA ARG A 210 -2.29 -20.80 -1.43
C ARG A 210 -3.26 -20.43 -2.54
N LEU A 211 -2.74 -20.02 -3.67
CA LEU A 211 -3.51 -19.70 -4.87
C LEU A 211 -3.54 -20.96 -5.76
N LEU A 212 -4.69 -21.60 -5.88
CA LEU A 212 -4.82 -22.85 -6.64
C LEU A 212 -5.49 -22.60 -8.00
N GLN A 213 -4.87 -23.05 -9.08
CA GLN A 213 -5.45 -23.08 -10.41
C GLN A 213 -5.49 -24.51 -10.93
N ASN A 214 -6.68 -25.02 -11.23
CA ASN A 214 -6.87 -26.41 -11.65
C ASN A 214 -6.29 -27.44 -10.65
N GLY A 215 -6.39 -27.14 -9.35
CA GLY A 215 -5.86 -27.98 -8.27
C GLY A 215 -4.34 -27.92 -8.06
N GLN A 216 -3.62 -27.13 -8.84
CA GLN A 216 -2.18 -26.91 -8.68
C GLN A 216 -1.91 -25.50 -8.13
N GLU A 217 -0.86 -25.33 -7.36
CA GLU A 217 -0.46 -24.03 -6.85
C GLU A 217 0.02 -23.12 -7.98
N ALA A 218 -0.57 -21.94 -8.04
CA ALA A 218 -0.26 -20.95 -9.06
C ALA A 218 0.82 -20.01 -8.54
N MET A 219 1.99 -20.03 -9.15
CA MET A 219 3.09 -19.13 -8.85
C MET A 219 2.95 -17.85 -9.69
N LEU A 220 2.92 -16.70 -9.02
CA LEU A 220 2.70 -15.38 -9.64
C LEU A 220 3.89 -14.47 -9.36
N GLY A 221 5.01 -14.70 -10.06
CA GLY A 221 6.22 -13.91 -9.88
C GLY A 221 6.88 -14.10 -8.51
N TYR A 222 7.74 -13.16 -8.10
CA TYR A 222 8.49 -13.24 -6.85
C TYR A 222 7.90 -12.43 -5.70
N MET A 223 7.00 -11.49 -5.96
CA MET A 223 6.33 -10.65 -4.96
C MET A 223 4.90 -10.35 -5.39
N LEU A 224 3.95 -10.39 -4.45
CA LEU A 224 2.55 -10.00 -4.69
C LEU A 224 2.27 -8.68 -3.97
N GLU A 225 2.35 -7.56 -4.70
CA GLU A 225 2.06 -6.24 -4.15
C GLU A 225 0.56 -5.96 -4.09
N CYS A 226 0.17 -5.06 -3.19
CA CYS A 226 -1.16 -4.47 -3.08
C CYS A 226 -2.30 -5.51 -3.12
N PRO A 227 -2.28 -6.57 -2.28
CA PRO A 227 -3.38 -7.51 -2.24
C PRO A 227 -4.65 -6.79 -1.78
N ASN A 228 -5.75 -7.05 -2.49
CA ASN A 228 -7.09 -6.61 -2.11
C ASN A 228 -8.03 -7.80 -2.23
N TYR A 229 -8.82 -8.07 -1.22
CA TYR A 229 -9.70 -9.21 -1.17
C TYR A 229 -11.15 -8.80 -0.90
N TYR A 230 -12.06 -9.34 -1.68
CA TYR A 230 -13.47 -9.02 -1.60
C TYR A 230 -14.32 -10.29 -1.73
N GLU A 231 -15.42 -10.38 -1.00
CA GLU A 231 -16.35 -11.49 -1.06
C GLU A 231 -17.75 -11.01 -1.39
N GLU A 232 -18.35 -11.61 -2.41
CA GLU A 232 -19.72 -11.35 -2.80
C GLU A 232 -20.34 -12.58 -3.47
N ASN A 233 -21.60 -12.87 -3.17
CA ASN A 233 -22.38 -13.92 -3.83
C ASN A 233 -21.67 -15.28 -3.86
N GLN A 234 -21.07 -15.68 -2.74
CA GLN A 234 -20.30 -16.92 -2.59
C GLN A 234 -19.07 -17.01 -3.50
N LYS A 235 -18.56 -15.89 -3.92
CA LYS A 235 -17.29 -15.79 -4.64
C LYS A 235 -16.32 -14.91 -3.88
N GLY A 236 -15.05 -15.30 -3.89
CA GLY A 236 -13.94 -14.48 -3.49
C GLY A 236 -13.25 -13.88 -4.71
N VAL A 237 -12.90 -12.61 -4.64
CA VAL A 237 -12.11 -11.90 -5.65
C VAL A 237 -10.86 -11.37 -4.99
N LEU A 238 -9.71 -11.79 -5.48
CA LEU A 238 -8.42 -11.29 -5.05
C LEU A 238 -7.81 -10.47 -6.19
N PHE A 239 -7.37 -9.26 -5.88
CA PHE A 239 -6.54 -8.42 -6.75
C PHE A 239 -5.13 -8.38 -6.18
N CYS A 240 -4.12 -8.36 -7.03
CA CYS A 240 -2.74 -8.06 -6.63
C CYS A 240 -1.92 -7.61 -7.85
N SER A 241 -0.74 -7.09 -7.58
CA SER A 241 0.24 -6.69 -8.60
C SER A 241 1.48 -7.57 -8.51
N PRO A 242 1.55 -8.70 -9.23
CA PRO A 242 2.70 -9.57 -9.18
C PRO A 242 3.94 -8.91 -9.82
N MET A 243 5.06 -8.95 -9.10
CA MET A 243 6.36 -8.57 -9.64
C MET A 243 7.06 -9.79 -10.26
N GLY A 244 7.64 -9.59 -11.44
CA GLY A 244 8.40 -10.66 -12.10
C GLY A 244 7.55 -11.77 -12.71
N ILE A 245 6.26 -11.53 -12.94
CA ILE A 245 5.44 -12.48 -13.67
C ILE A 245 5.87 -12.57 -15.13
N SER A 246 6.10 -13.77 -15.61
CA SER A 246 6.47 -14.04 -17.00
C SER A 246 5.29 -14.64 -17.76
N SER A 247 5.22 -14.34 -19.05
CA SER A 247 4.27 -14.97 -19.97
C SER A 247 4.91 -15.15 -21.35
N GLU A 248 4.69 -16.30 -21.94
CA GLU A 248 5.06 -16.59 -23.33
C GLU A 248 4.09 -15.94 -24.34
N ASN A 249 2.87 -15.61 -23.88
CA ASN A 249 1.86 -14.99 -24.72
C ASN A 249 2.21 -13.53 -25.03
N LYS A 250 2.08 -13.15 -26.30
CA LYS A 250 2.39 -11.80 -26.79
C LYS A 250 1.62 -10.68 -26.06
N PHE A 251 0.42 -10.97 -25.57
CA PHE A 251 -0.49 -9.96 -25.02
C PHE A 251 -0.63 -10.01 -23.50
N ASP A 252 -0.13 -11.05 -22.83
CA ASP A 252 -0.26 -11.20 -21.40
C ASP A 252 0.92 -10.56 -20.68
N TYR A 253 0.63 -9.85 -19.57
CA TYR A 253 1.63 -9.32 -18.63
C TYR A 253 2.77 -8.50 -19.27
N LYS A 254 2.44 -7.71 -20.29
CA LYS A 254 3.44 -6.88 -20.99
C LYS A 254 3.73 -5.56 -20.28
N ASN A 255 2.91 -5.17 -19.31
CA ASN A 255 3.21 -4.07 -18.41
C ASN A 255 4.27 -4.51 -17.40
N VAL A 256 5.13 -3.59 -17.00
CA VAL A 256 6.18 -3.85 -16.01
C VAL A 256 5.56 -4.27 -14.67
N PHE A 257 4.42 -3.66 -14.31
CA PHE A 257 3.66 -3.94 -13.10
C PHE A 257 2.20 -4.16 -13.47
N SER A 258 1.85 -5.40 -13.79
CA SER A 258 0.48 -5.75 -14.16
C SER A 258 -0.37 -5.95 -12.92
N VAL A 259 -1.59 -5.39 -12.92
CA VAL A 259 -2.62 -5.77 -11.95
C VAL A 259 -3.33 -7.01 -12.46
N VAL A 260 -3.43 -8.03 -11.63
CA VAL A 260 -4.18 -9.25 -11.92
C VAL A 260 -5.33 -9.42 -10.93
N TYR A 261 -6.35 -10.15 -11.35
CA TYR A 261 -7.39 -10.58 -10.43
C TYR A 261 -7.67 -12.08 -10.58
N MET A 262 -8.10 -12.67 -9.49
CA MET A 262 -8.49 -14.07 -9.40
C MET A 262 -9.88 -14.15 -8.80
N ILE A 263 -10.77 -14.91 -9.45
CA ILE A 263 -12.13 -15.16 -8.97
C ILE A 263 -12.22 -16.66 -8.66
N GLY A 264 -12.65 -16.98 -7.46
CA GLY A 264 -12.81 -18.36 -7.02
C GLY A 264 -13.87 -18.50 -5.93
N LYS A 265 -13.81 -19.59 -5.19
CA LYS A 265 -14.57 -19.71 -3.94
C LYS A 265 -14.04 -18.69 -2.94
N PRO A 266 -14.86 -18.26 -1.95
CA PRO A 266 -14.37 -17.47 -0.84
C PRO A 266 -13.15 -18.13 -0.20
N LEU A 267 -12.26 -17.31 0.33
CA LEU A 267 -11.09 -17.79 1.05
C LEU A 267 -11.55 -18.73 2.17
N ASP A 268 -11.18 -20.01 2.04
CA ASP A 268 -11.47 -21.00 3.06
C ASP A 268 -10.41 -20.88 4.16
N LEU A 269 -10.80 -20.20 5.24
CA LEU A 269 -9.91 -19.91 6.36
C LEU A 269 -9.48 -21.18 7.11
N SER A 270 -10.15 -22.32 6.90
CA SER A 270 -9.72 -23.62 7.45
C SER A 270 -8.66 -24.30 6.60
N LEU A 271 -8.60 -24.00 5.30
CA LEU A 271 -7.67 -24.57 4.33
C LEU A 271 -6.67 -23.54 3.79
N ILE A 272 -6.90 -22.26 4.05
CA ILE A 272 -6.06 -21.12 3.65
C ILE A 272 -5.71 -21.17 2.15
N HIS A 273 -6.74 -21.29 1.28
CA HIS A 273 -6.55 -21.26 -0.16
C HIS A 273 -7.73 -20.66 -0.92
N ILE A 274 -7.44 -20.12 -2.11
CA ILE A 274 -8.43 -19.75 -3.12
C ILE A 274 -8.37 -20.78 -4.24
N SER A 275 -9.46 -21.49 -4.46
CA SER A 275 -9.55 -22.50 -5.51
C SER A 275 -10.20 -21.96 -6.78
N GLU A 276 -9.73 -22.44 -7.94
CA GLU A 276 -10.27 -22.16 -9.27
C GLU A 276 -10.22 -20.66 -9.69
N PRO A 277 -9.08 -19.96 -9.58
CA PRO A 277 -8.99 -18.60 -10.04
C PRO A 277 -9.06 -18.50 -11.56
N THR A 278 -9.93 -17.65 -12.07
CA THR A 278 -9.90 -17.23 -13.46
C THR A 278 -8.95 -16.06 -13.59
N ARG A 279 -7.85 -16.25 -14.33
CA ARG A 279 -6.88 -15.16 -14.56
C ARG A 279 -7.38 -14.27 -15.70
N ARG A 280 -7.40 -12.97 -15.47
CA ARG A 280 -7.41 -11.97 -16.54
C ARG A 280 -6.53 -10.81 -16.10
N SER A 281 -5.60 -10.39 -16.94
CA SER A 281 -4.92 -9.11 -16.81
C SER A 281 -5.66 -8.11 -17.68
N TYR A 282 -6.01 -6.96 -17.12
CA TYR A 282 -6.47 -5.81 -17.86
C TYR A 282 -5.74 -4.58 -17.35
N ILE A 283 -5.19 -3.89 -18.23
CA ILE A 283 -4.79 -2.50 -18.46
C ILE A 283 -3.42 -2.43 -19.03
#